data_06620f008ae1024a1fa69b46d5782e99
#
_entry.id   06620f008ae1024a1fa69b46d5782e99
#
_cell.length_a   1.000
_cell.length_b   1.000
_cell.length_c   1.000
_cell.angle_alpha   90.00
_cell.angle_beta   90.00
_cell.angle_gamma   90.00
#
_symmetry.space_group_name_H-M   'P 1'
#
loop_
_entity.id
_entity.type
_entity.pdbx_description
1 polymer ?
#
loop_
_entity_poly.entity_id
_entity_poly.type
_entity_poly.pdbx_seq_one_letter_code
_entity_poly.pdbx_strand_id
1 'polypeptide(L)'
;MQEGIVSLMQMAKTSAALKRLSDEGLLFISVLTDPTMGGVTASFAMLGDVILAEPKALIGFAGPRVIAQTIGTKLPEGFQSAEFLLEHGFIDAIVERADQRGVLKKILRAHTCGFKKVKKMEEVDDNTKIVDHKQPKVKQPKSAWDSVVLSRRVDRPTAKDYIDKLFGFFMELHGDRLSGDDGAIIGGIANYNGKPVMVVAQQKGKNLKENKIRNFGMPNPCGYRKALRLMKHANDFDMPIICFVDTPGAFCGIEAEEKGQAEAIARALFEMSDMRVPILSVVIGEGGSGGALALAVANEVWMLEHSIYSILSPEGFASILYKDAKKNKEAAEVMKITAKELKELGVVDRVIKENIPLTIDTIDDVVDELSSNMDDFFEKNAAKSGEEIAKDRYNRFRKF
;
A
#
# COMPACT_ATOMS: atom_id res chain seq x y z
N MET A 1 -2.38 14.66 5.48
CA MET A 1 -3.19 14.97 4.29
C MET A 1 -2.69 16.22 3.55
N GLN A 2 -2.34 17.27 4.25
CA GLN A 2 -1.80 18.52 3.66
C GLN A 2 -0.48 18.34 2.92
N GLU A 3 0.36 17.39 3.37
CA GLU A 3 1.64 17.03 2.75
C GLU A 3 1.50 16.02 1.60
N GLY A 4 0.26 15.68 1.24
CA GLY A 4 -0.05 14.81 0.10
C GLY A 4 0.62 13.43 0.18
N ILE A 5 1.25 13.02 -0.91
CA ILE A 5 1.86 11.69 -1.07
C ILE A 5 2.97 11.41 -0.06
N VAL A 6 3.67 12.45 0.44
CA VAL A 6 4.72 12.27 1.44
C VAL A 6 4.15 11.67 2.74
N SER A 7 2.93 12.09 3.15
CA SER A 7 2.25 11.47 4.29
C SER A 7 2.01 9.98 4.09
N LEU A 8 1.74 9.54 2.87
CA LEU A 8 1.57 8.12 2.54
C LEU A 8 2.91 7.37 2.66
N MET A 9 4.01 7.99 2.20
CA MET A 9 5.34 7.40 2.34
C MET A 9 5.76 7.26 3.81
N GLN A 10 5.31 8.16 4.71
CA GLN A 10 5.55 8.03 6.16
C GLN A 10 4.93 6.76 6.75
N MET A 11 3.82 6.26 6.21
CA MET A 11 3.24 4.98 6.65
C MET A 11 4.23 3.82 6.44
N ALA A 12 4.83 3.73 5.26
CA ALA A 12 5.83 2.72 4.96
C ALA A 12 7.11 2.90 5.81
N LYS A 13 7.57 4.13 5.99
CA LYS A 13 8.75 4.47 6.80
C LYS A 13 8.59 4.04 8.26
N THR A 14 7.47 4.38 8.89
CA THR A 14 7.19 4.03 10.29
C THR A 14 7.00 2.52 10.46
N SER A 15 6.29 1.85 9.55
CA SER A 15 6.11 0.40 9.57
C SER A 15 7.44 -0.35 9.41
N ALA A 16 8.32 0.11 8.53
CA ALA A 16 9.66 -0.45 8.36
C ALA A 16 10.55 -0.26 9.59
N ALA A 17 10.44 0.89 10.28
CA ALA A 17 11.16 1.11 11.54
C ALA A 17 10.67 0.18 12.65
N LEU A 18 9.35 -0.05 12.74
CA LEU A 18 8.77 -0.99 13.70
C LEU A 18 9.15 -2.44 13.39
N LYS A 19 9.26 -2.81 12.09
CA LYS A 19 9.77 -4.15 11.74
C LYS A 19 11.17 -4.37 12.31
N ARG A 20 12.08 -3.41 12.17
CA ARG A 20 13.43 -3.50 12.75
C ARG A 20 13.41 -3.54 14.28
N LEU A 21 12.51 -2.75 14.91
CA LEU A 21 12.33 -2.80 16.36
C LEU A 21 11.91 -4.20 16.83
N SER A 22 10.99 -4.83 16.10
CA SER A 22 10.50 -6.19 16.35
C SER A 22 11.60 -7.23 16.16
N ASP A 23 12.45 -7.10 15.12
CA ASP A 23 13.57 -8.02 14.83
C ASP A 23 14.63 -7.99 15.94
N GLU A 24 14.81 -6.83 16.59
CA GLU A 24 15.68 -6.69 17.76
C GLU A 24 15.03 -7.22 19.06
N GLY A 25 13.81 -7.75 18.99
CA GLY A 25 13.06 -8.27 20.13
C GLY A 25 12.64 -7.19 21.14
N LEU A 26 12.45 -5.96 20.66
CA LEU A 26 12.08 -4.82 21.49
C LEU A 26 10.55 -4.62 21.46
N LEU A 27 9.99 -4.41 22.63
CA LEU A 27 8.55 -4.25 22.83
C LEU A 27 8.03 -2.92 22.28
N PHE A 28 6.99 -2.99 21.45
CA PHE A 28 6.20 -1.84 21.02
C PHE A 28 4.78 -1.88 21.61
N ILE A 29 4.43 -0.92 22.46
CA ILE A 29 3.09 -0.75 23.01
C ILE A 29 2.41 0.40 22.28
N SER A 30 1.27 0.14 21.65
CA SER A 30 0.43 1.16 21.04
C SER A 30 -0.72 1.53 21.99
N VAL A 31 -0.95 2.83 22.20
CA VAL A 31 -2.06 3.35 22.99
C VAL A 31 -2.94 4.21 22.08
N LEU A 32 -4.11 3.70 21.73
CA LEU A 32 -5.04 4.33 20.80
C LEU A 32 -5.93 5.34 21.55
N THR A 33 -5.86 6.59 21.13
CA THR A 33 -6.64 7.70 21.71
C THR A 33 -7.69 8.19 20.72
N ASP A 34 -8.61 9.04 21.16
CA ASP A 34 -9.68 9.61 20.34
C ASP A 34 -9.21 10.87 19.57
N PRO A 35 -9.32 10.93 18.21
CA PRO A 35 -9.55 9.82 17.30
C PRO A 35 -8.24 9.20 16.78
N THR A 36 -8.23 7.89 16.52
CA THR A 36 -7.15 7.21 15.81
C THR A 36 -7.69 6.66 14.49
N MET A 37 -7.42 7.33 13.36
CA MET A 37 -8.11 7.07 12.09
C MET A 37 -7.15 7.05 10.89
N GLY A 38 -7.59 6.40 9.81
CA GLY A 38 -6.97 6.48 8.49
C GLY A 38 -5.57 5.86 8.42
N GLY A 39 -4.60 6.63 7.92
CA GLY A 39 -3.22 6.19 7.74
C GLY A 39 -2.51 5.83 9.04
N VAL A 40 -2.89 6.42 10.17
CA VAL A 40 -2.35 6.08 11.50
C VAL A 40 -2.73 4.66 11.86
N THR A 41 -4.02 4.30 11.75
CA THR A 41 -4.51 2.95 11.98
C THR A 41 -3.92 1.95 10.98
N ALA A 42 -3.89 2.32 9.70
CA ALA A 42 -3.37 1.47 8.62
C ALA A 42 -1.82 1.42 8.57
N SER A 43 -1.15 1.83 9.64
CA SER A 43 0.31 1.74 9.77
C SER A 43 0.70 1.39 11.21
N PHE A 44 1.37 2.27 11.91
CA PHE A 44 2.00 1.96 13.20
C PHE A 44 1.01 1.66 14.33
N ALA A 45 -0.21 2.23 14.33
CA ALA A 45 -1.14 2.07 15.44
C ALA A 45 -1.60 0.61 15.65
N MET A 46 -1.78 -0.14 14.53
CA MET A 46 -2.21 -1.56 14.57
C MET A 46 -1.03 -2.55 14.53
N LEU A 47 0.19 -2.09 14.74
CA LEU A 47 1.40 -2.92 14.76
C LEU A 47 1.98 -3.13 16.16
N GLY A 48 1.29 -2.69 17.22
CA GLY A 48 1.70 -2.92 18.61
C GLY A 48 1.79 -4.40 18.94
N ASP A 49 2.82 -4.81 19.70
CA ASP A 49 2.85 -6.12 20.36
C ASP A 49 1.80 -6.18 21.45
N VAL A 50 1.49 -5.03 22.07
CA VAL A 50 0.36 -4.80 22.95
C VAL A 50 -0.34 -3.54 22.48
N ILE A 51 -1.64 -3.63 22.23
CA ILE A 51 -2.47 -2.53 21.75
C ILE A 51 -3.54 -2.22 22.80
N LEU A 52 -3.44 -1.05 23.40
CA LEU A 52 -4.40 -0.51 24.37
C LEU A 52 -5.23 0.58 23.71
N ALA A 53 -6.46 0.80 24.18
CA ALA A 53 -7.28 1.93 23.75
C ALA A 53 -7.91 2.66 24.94
N GLU A 54 -8.17 3.95 24.78
CA GLU A 54 -9.02 4.70 25.73
C GLU A 54 -10.49 4.35 25.49
N PRO A 55 -11.33 4.34 26.53
CA PRO A 55 -12.76 4.06 26.38
C PRO A 55 -13.43 5.00 25.37
N LYS A 56 -14.31 4.46 24.55
CA LYS A 56 -15.10 5.18 23.53
C LYS A 56 -14.27 5.89 22.46
N ALA A 57 -12.95 5.70 22.41
CA ALA A 57 -12.12 6.28 21.37
C ALA A 57 -12.59 5.83 19.99
N LEU A 58 -12.70 6.76 19.05
CA LEU A 58 -13.03 6.48 17.65
C LEU A 58 -11.77 5.96 16.94
N ILE A 59 -11.81 4.70 16.52
CA ILE A 59 -10.66 4.00 15.93
C ILE A 59 -11.12 3.25 14.68
N GLY A 60 -10.51 3.53 13.52
CA GLY A 60 -10.89 2.85 12.28
C GLY A 60 -10.05 3.28 11.10
N PHE A 61 -10.27 2.62 9.96
CA PHE A 61 -9.57 2.96 8.72
C PHE A 61 -10.25 4.12 8.00
N ALA A 62 -11.47 3.88 7.50
CA ALA A 62 -12.24 4.93 6.84
C ALA A 62 -13.10 5.69 7.86
N GLY A 63 -13.16 7.02 7.72
CA GLY A 63 -14.01 7.83 8.62
C GLY A 63 -15.49 7.47 8.51
N PRO A 64 -16.29 7.58 9.59
CA PRO A 64 -17.71 7.21 9.60
C PRO A 64 -18.52 7.88 8.50
N ARG A 65 -18.20 9.14 8.16
CA ARG A 65 -18.84 9.88 7.05
C ARG A 65 -18.56 9.26 5.69
N VAL A 66 -17.32 8.82 5.46
CA VAL A 66 -16.89 8.19 4.20
C VAL A 66 -17.60 6.86 4.03
N ILE A 67 -17.66 6.04 5.09
CA ILE A 67 -18.36 4.75 5.06
C ILE A 67 -19.85 4.97 4.79
N ALA A 68 -20.52 5.84 5.55
CA ALA A 68 -21.95 6.12 5.38
C ALA A 68 -22.29 6.61 3.96
N GLN A 69 -21.44 7.43 3.36
CA GLN A 69 -21.60 7.89 1.97
C GLN A 69 -21.36 6.77 0.95
N THR A 70 -20.44 5.84 1.23
CA THR A 70 -20.12 4.72 0.33
C THR A 70 -21.21 3.66 0.32
N ILE A 71 -21.72 3.29 1.51
CA ILE A 71 -22.75 2.24 1.65
C ILE A 71 -24.19 2.77 1.56
N GLY A 72 -24.38 4.10 1.68
CA GLY A 72 -25.69 4.74 1.62
C GLY A 72 -26.61 4.45 2.81
N THR A 73 -26.08 3.95 3.91
CA THR A 73 -26.83 3.58 5.12
C THR A 73 -26.23 4.20 6.39
N LYS A 74 -27.08 4.30 7.44
CA LYS A 74 -26.64 4.76 8.75
C LYS A 74 -25.79 3.68 9.43
N LEU A 75 -24.68 4.08 10.02
CA LEU A 75 -23.79 3.16 10.74
C LEU A 75 -24.41 2.69 12.05
N PRO A 76 -24.09 1.46 12.51
CA PRO A 76 -24.51 0.96 13.81
C PRO A 76 -24.02 1.86 14.95
N GLU A 77 -24.75 1.87 16.07
CA GLU A 77 -24.31 2.53 17.30
C GLU A 77 -23.05 1.85 17.84
N GLY A 78 -22.08 2.64 18.30
CA GLY A 78 -20.81 2.12 18.81
C GLY A 78 -19.82 1.64 17.73
N PHE A 79 -20.19 1.72 16.45
CA PHE A 79 -19.30 1.33 15.34
C PHE A 79 -17.99 2.12 15.37
N GLN A 80 -16.87 1.42 15.17
CA GLN A 80 -15.52 1.97 15.27
C GLN A 80 -15.14 2.54 16.66
N SER A 81 -15.86 2.19 17.72
CA SER A 81 -15.42 2.51 19.10
C SER A 81 -14.30 1.56 19.56
N ALA A 82 -13.61 1.92 20.64
CA ALA A 82 -12.65 1.02 21.29
C ALA A 82 -13.30 -0.31 21.70
N GLU A 83 -14.56 -0.25 22.18
CA GLU A 83 -15.36 -1.41 22.54
C GLU A 83 -15.62 -2.33 21.34
N PHE A 84 -15.95 -1.75 20.19
CA PHE A 84 -16.11 -2.48 18.93
C PHE A 84 -14.80 -3.19 18.54
N LEU A 85 -13.64 -2.51 18.64
CA LEU A 85 -12.35 -3.11 18.29
C LEU A 85 -11.98 -4.24 19.28
N LEU A 86 -12.31 -4.11 20.54
CA LEU A 86 -12.08 -5.16 21.55
C LEU A 86 -12.94 -6.40 21.25
N GLU A 87 -14.22 -6.21 20.94
CA GLU A 87 -15.14 -7.30 20.56
C GLU A 87 -14.68 -8.06 19.32
N HIS A 88 -14.10 -7.34 18.34
CA HIS A 88 -13.57 -7.93 17.11
C HIS A 88 -12.11 -8.40 17.22
N GLY A 89 -11.47 -8.28 18.40
CA GLY A 89 -10.13 -8.82 18.67
C GLY A 89 -8.98 -8.03 18.04
N PHE A 90 -9.15 -6.73 17.81
CA PHE A 90 -8.11 -5.86 17.24
C PHE A 90 -7.27 -5.12 18.27
N ILE A 91 -7.72 -5.09 19.53
CA ILE A 91 -6.99 -4.51 20.65
C ILE A 91 -7.01 -5.46 21.85
N ASP A 92 -6.03 -5.32 22.75
CA ASP A 92 -5.87 -6.22 23.91
C ASP A 92 -6.69 -5.78 25.11
N ALA A 93 -6.80 -4.48 25.35
CA ALA A 93 -7.56 -3.94 26.47
C ALA A 93 -7.99 -2.49 26.27
N ILE A 94 -9.09 -2.14 26.93
CA ILE A 94 -9.52 -0.75 27.11
C ILE A 94 -9.06 -0.29 28.49
N VAL A 95 -8.36 0.84 28.55
CA VAL A 95 -7.73 1.37 29.77
C VAL A 95 -8.02 2.85 29.91
N GLU A 96 -8.67 3.21 31.03
CA GLU A 96 -8.88 4.61 31.39
C GLU A 96 -7.56 5.37 31.49
N ARG A 97 -7.53 6.62 31.05
CA ARG A 97 -6.30 7.45 31.03
C ARG A 97 -5.64 7.53 32.41
N ALA A 98 -6.43 7.59 33.47
CA ALA A 98 -5.93 7.62 34.85
C ALA A 98 -5.15 6.36 35.22
N ASP A 99 -5.54 5.19 34.67
CA ASP A 99 -4.97 3.88 35.01
C ASP A 99 -3.81 3.47 34.09
N GLN A 100 -3.62 4.15 32.93
CA GLN A 100 -2.62 3.79 31.93
C GLN A 100 -1.22 3.63 32.51
N ARG A 101 -0.79 4.56 33.39
CA ARG A 101 0.53 4.49 34.03
C ARG A 101 0.73 3.19 34.81
N GLY A 102 -0.31 2.74 35.52
CA GLY A 102 -0.30 1.50 36.29
C GLY A 102 -0.23 0.26 35.41
N VAL A 103 -1.00 0.24 34.34
CA VAL A 103 -1.04 -0.85 33.36
C VAL A 103 0.27 -0.94 32.60
N LEU A 104 0.76 0.17 32.04
CA LEU A 104 2.05 0.23 31.31
C LEU A 104 3.21 -0.24 32.19
N LYS A 105 3.22 0.17 33.48
CA LYS A 105 4.24 -0.30 34.43
C LYS A 105 4.25 -1.82 34.60
N LYS A 106 3.04 -2.45 34.63
CA LYS A 106 2.92 -3.92 34.72
C LYS A 106 3.42 -4.60 33.46
N ILE A 107 3.00 -4.11 32.29
CA ILE A 107 3.42 -4.66 30.98
C ILE A 107 4.94 -4.56 30.84
N LEU A 108 5.53 -3.37 31.06
CA LEU A 108 6.98 -3.15 30.93
C LEU A 108 7.76 -4.04 31.91
N ARG A 109 7.29 -4.21 33.16
CA ARG A 109 7.94 -5.12 34.11
C ARG A 109 7.92 -6.56 33.65
N ALA A 110 6.82 -7.03 33.09
CA ALA A 110 6.71 -8.39 32.57
C ALA A 110 7.71 -8.65 31.42
N HIS A 111 8.00 -7.65 30.60
CA HIS A 111 8.92 -7.77 29.47
C HIS A 111 10.39 -7.48 29.82
N THR A 112 10.68 -6.74 30.90
CA THR A 112 12.06 -6.47 31.35
C THR A 112 12.65 -7.59 32.19
N CYS A 113 11.86 -8.54 32.67
CA CYS A 113 12.33 -9.71 33.42
C CYS A 113 12.82 -10.87 32.52
N GLY A 114 12.93 -10.67 31.21
CA GLY A 114 13.39 -11.69 30.26
C GLY A 114 14.89 -11.91 30.23
N PHE A 115 15.30 -13.16 30.00
CA PHE A 115 16.66 -13.71 30.12
C PHE A 115 17.66 -13.29 29.03
N LYS A 116 17.49 -12.24 28.21
CA LYS A 116 18.43 -11.85 27.15
C LYS A 116 19.03 -10.46 27.35
N LYS A 117 20.39 -10.40 27.24
CA LYS A 117 21.18 -9.15 27.25
C LYS A 117 21.01 -8.39 25.93
N VAL A 118 20.77 -7.08 26.03
CA VAL A 118 20.68 -6.14 24.90
C VAL A 118 22.07 -5.91 24.30
N LYS A 119 22.22 -6.06 22.98
CA LYS A 119 23.38 -5.58 22.21
C LYS A 119 23.23 -4.09 21.90
N LYS A 120 24.32 -3.34 22.07
CA LYS A 120 24.39 -1.91 21.73
C LYS A 120 24.32 -1.70 20.21
N MET A 121 23.53 -0.75 19.78
CA MET A 121 23.46 -0.28 18.37
C MET A 121 24.68 0.57 18.02
N GLU A 122 25.23 0.36 16.83
CA GLU A 122 26.20 1.26 16.19
C GLU A 122 25.46 2.30 15.33
N GLU A 123 25.91 3.56 15.41
CA GLU A 123 25.39 4.69 14.63
C GLU A 123 25.87 4.57 13.18
N VAL A 124 24.98 4.81 12.21
CA VAL A 124 25.29 4.82 10.78
C VAL A 124 25.21 6.25 10.25
N ASP A 125 26.30 6.66 9.62
CA ASP A 125 26.57 7.98 9.05
C ASP A 125 25.78 8.23 7.74
N ASP A 126 25.34 9.47 7.54
CA ASP A 126 24.41 9.88 6.47
C ASP A 126 25.13 10.77 5.46
N ASN A 127 25.34 10.28 4.23
CA ASN A 127 25.70 11.16 3.10
C ASN A 127 25.41 10.52 1.74
N THR A 128 24.40 11.01 1.03
CA THR A 128 24.28 10.75 -0.42
C THR A 128 23.71 11.96 -1.18
N LYS A 129 24.48 12.40 -2.19
CA LYS A 129 24.17 13.54 -3.08
C LYS A 129 23.31 13.09 -4.27
N ILE A 130 22.38 13.95 -4.67
CA ILE A 130 21.46 13.81 -5.80
C ILE A 130 22.14 14.33 -7.08
N VAL A 131 22.00 13.60 -8.20
CA VAL A 131 22.44 14.01 -9.54
C VAL A 131 21.23 14.13 -10.47
N ASP A 132 21.18 15.26 -11.17
CA ASP A 132 20.07 15.72 -12.03
C ASP A 132 20.35 15.36 -13.51
N HIS A 133 19.36 14.80 -14.23
CA HIS A 133 19.43 14.59 -15.69
C HIS A 133 18.16 15.05 -16.40
N LYS A 134 18.33 15.96 -17.37
CA LYS A 134 17.29 16.51 -18.26
C LYS A 134 16.99 15.59 -19.42
N GLN A 135 15.72 15.41 -19.79
CA GLN A 135 15.25 14.74 -21.00
C GLN A 135 14.21 15.55 -21.80
N PRO A 136 14.03 15.25 -23.12
CA PRO A 136 13.32 16.12 -24.05
C PRO A 136 11.79 15.97 -24.04
N LYS A 137 11.10 16.99 -24.54
CA LYS A 137 9.66 17.23 -24.44
C LYS A 137 8.84 16.47 -25.51
N VAL A 138 7.84 15.69 -25.08
CA VAL A 138 6.71 15.17 -25.87
C VAL A 138 5.42 15.79 -25.35
N LYS A 139 4.40 15.97 -26.20
CA LYS A 139 3.11 16.59 -25.82
C LYS A 139 2.43 15.84 -24.69
N GLN A 140 2.47 16.43 -23.51
CA GLN A 140 1.88 15.89 -22.27
C GLN A 140 0.41 16.32 -22.09
N PRO A 141 -0.39 15.57 -21.27
CA PRO A 141 -1.69 16.06 -20.82
C PRO A 141 -1.55 17.47 -20.26
N LYS A 142 -2.54 18.31 -20.52
CA LYS A 142 -2.46 19.74 -20.21
C LYS A 142 -2.70 20.00 -18.71
N SER A 143 -3.23 19.02 -17.98
CA SER A 143 -3.59 19.13 -16.56
C SER A 143 -3.44 17.79 -15.83
N ALA A 144 -3.28 17.84 -14.49
CA ALA A 144 -3.29 16.63 -13.65
C ALA A 144 -4.65 15.90 -13.73
N TRP A 145 -5.75 16.66 -13.91
CA TRP A 145 -7.06 16.08 -14.10
C TRP A 145 -7.18 15.22 -15.37
N ASP A 146 -6.48 15.55 -16.44
CA ASP A 146 -6.47 14.73 -17.65
C ASP A 146 -5.87 13.34 -17.36
N SER A 147 -4.82 13.26 -16.53
CA SER A 147 -4.27 11.98 -16.06
C SER A 147 -5.27 11.21 -15.22
N VAL A 148 -6.04 11.88 -14.35
CA VAL A 148 -7.12 11.23 -13.58
C VAL A 148 -8.16 10.61 -14.52
N VAL A 149 -8.58 11.32 -15.56
CA VAL A 149 -9.55 10.82 -16.55
C VAL A 149 -8.97 9.64 -17.33
N LEU A 150 -7.72 9.73 -17.77
CA LEU A 150 -7.04 8.67 -18.53
C LEU A 150 -6.83 7.41 -17.68
N SER A 151 -6.44 7.54 -16.39
CA SER A 151 -6.24 6.41 -15.49
C SER A 151 -7.52 5.62 -15.18
N ARG A 152 -8.68 6.27 -15.33
CA ARG A 152 -10.02 5.72 -15.02
C ARG A 152 -10.79 5.20 -16.24
N ARG A 153 -10.20 5.27 -17.43
CA ARG A 153 -10.88 4.79 -18.65
C ARG A 153 -11.22 3.30 -18.54
N VAL A 154 -12.41 2.93 -18.97
CA VAL A 154 -12.90 1.55 -18.91
C VAL A 154 -12.18 0.63 -19.91
N ASP A 155 -11.68 1.20 -21.01
CA ASP A 155 -10.93 0.50 -22.06
C ASP A 155 -9.42 0.45 -21.78
N ARG A 156 -8.95 1.03 -20.66
CA ARG A 156 -7.56 0.92 -20.22
C ARG A 156 -7.25 -0.53 -19.85
N PRO A 157 -6.08 -1.08 -20.26
CA PRO A 157 -5.67 -2.42 -19.89
C PRO A 157 -5.62 -2.61 -18.38
N THR A 158 -6.11 -3.75 -17.92
CA THR A 158 -6.12 -4.16 -16.51
C THR A 158 -4.88 -5.01 -16.19
N ALA A 159 -4.62 -5.29 -14.92
CA ALA A 159 -3.48 -6.11 -14.51
C ALA A 159 -3.42 -7.47 -15.24
N LYS A 160 -4.58 -8.12 -15.46
CA LYS A 160 -4.65 -9.38 -16.20
C LYS A 160 -4.10 -9.27 -17.61
N ASP A 161 -4.33 -8.14 -18.30
CA ASP A 161 -3.83 -7.93 -19.67
C ASP A 161 -2.30 -7.84 -19.71
N TYR A 162 -1.68 -7.18 -18.73
CA TYR A 162 -0.21 -7.15 -18.58
C TYR A 162 0.34 -8.52 -18.20
N ILE A 163 -0.33 -9.25 -17.30
CA ILE A 163 0.09 -10.60 -16.92
C ILE A 163 0.11 -11.52 -18.13
N ASP A 164 -0.93 -11.51 -18.96
CA ASP A 164 -1.05 -12.37 -20.13
C ASP A 164 -0.01 -12.06 -21.22
N LYS A 165 0.48 -10.83 -21.27
CA LYS A 165 1.49 -10.41 -22.27
C LYS A 165 2.94 -10.54 -21.79
N LEU A 166 3.19 -10.29 -20.50
CA LEU A 166 4.55 -10.29 -19.93
C LEU A 166 5.04 -11.67 -19.53
N PHE A 167 4.13 -12.58 -19.19
CA PHE A 167 4.53 -13.87 -18.61
C PHE A 167 4.08 -15.04 -19.49
N GLY A 168 5.02 -15.93 -19.83
CA GLY A 168 4.74 -17.11 -20.64
C GLY A 168 3.87 -18.17 -19.94
N PHE A 169 3.74 -18.07 -18.60
CA PHE A 169 2.91 -18.92 -17.76
C PHE A 169 2.46 -18.12 -16.54
N PHE A 170 1.20 -18.30 -16.15
CA PHE A 170 0.65 -17.75 -14.91
C PHE A 170 -0.33 -18.75 -14.28
N MET A 171 -0.07 -19.13 -13.05
CA MET A 171 -0.95 -19.95 -12.24
C MET A 171 -1.49 -19.13 -11.08
N GLU A 172 -2.77 -18.76 -11.13
CA GLU A 172 -3.42 -18.02 -10.04
C GLU A 172 -3.56 -18.88 -8.79
N LEU A 173 -3.26 -18.28 -7.63
CA LEU A 173 -3.40 -18.88 -6.31
C LEU A 173 -4.47 -18.10 -5.53
N HIS A 174 -5.47 -18.81 -5.04
CA HIS A 174 -6.65 -18.22 -4.42
C HIS A 174 -6.61 -18.20 -2.90
N GLY A 175 -7.36 -17.26 -2.31
CA GLY A 175 -7.71 -17.21 -0.90
C GLY A 175 -6.60 -16.76 0.06
N ASP A 176 -7.03 -16.18 1.18
CA ASP A 176 -6.16 -15.78 2.29
C ASP A 176 -5.85 -16.93 3.27
N ARG A 177 -6.52 -18.08 3.11
CA ARG A 177 -6.49 -19.28 3.98
C ARG A 177 -7.01 -19.04 5.40
N LEU A 178 -7.75 -17.96 5.61
CA LEU A 178 -8.36 -17.59 6.90
C LEU A 178 -9.87 -17.36 6.75
N SER A 179 -10.27 -16.46 5.85
CA SER A 179 -11.65 -15.98 5.77
C SER A 179 -12.27 -16.01 4.38
N GLY A 180 -11.47 -16.06 3.31
CA GLY A 180 -12.02 -16.09 1.96
C GLY A 180 -11.06 -15.74 0.85
N ASP A 181 -11.61 -15.51 -0.34
CA ASP A 181 -10.92 -14.98 -1.50
C ASP A 181 -11.49 -13.61 -1.88
N ASP A 182 -10.68 -12.79 -2.53
CA ASP A 182 -11.06 -11.45 -3.00
C ASP A 182 -10.76 -11.32 -4.49
N GLY A 183 -11.79 -11.09 -5.27
CA GLY A 183 -11.68 -10.88 -6.70
C GLY A 183 -10.96 -9.57 -7.09
N ALA A 184 -10.82 -8.61 -6.18
CA ALA A 184 -10.06 -7.39 -6.42
C ALA A 184 -8.54 -7.60 -6.36
N ILE A 185 -8.07 -8.75 -5.84
CA ILE A 185 -6.68 -9.17 -5.88
C ILE A 185 -6.55 -10.45 -6.71
N ILE A 186 -5.72 -10.42 -7.73
CA ILE A 186 -5.22 -11.60 -8.42
C ILE A 186 -3.75 -11.80 -8.09
N GLY A 187 -3.30 -13.03 -7.98
CA GLY A 187 -1.89 -13.28 -7.73
C GLY A 187 -1.56 -14.76 -7.84
N GLY A 188 -0.31 -15.04 -8.16
CA GLY A 188 0.13 -16.38 -8.39
C GLY A 188 1.56 -16.49 -8.90
N ILE A 189 1.96 -17.73 -9.18
CA ILE A 189 3.29 -18.04 -9.72
C ILE A 189 3.27 -17.81 -11.23
N ALA A 190 4.26 -17.06 -11.71
CA ALA A 190 4.44 -16.80 -13.13
C ALA A 190 5.85 -17.18 -13.61
N ASN A 191 6.02 -17.31 -14.91
CA ASN A 191 7.32 -17.48 -15.53
C ASN A 191 7.69 -16.25 -16.37
N TYR A 192 8.77 -15.60 -15.99
CA TYR A 192 9.33 -14.46 -16.73
C TYR A 192 10.69 -14.87 -17.32
N ASN A 193 10.76 -15.04 -18.63
CA ASN A 193 11.99 -15.41 -19.37
C ASN A 193 12.72 -16.61 -18.74
N GLY A 194 11.98 -17.67 -18.37
CA GLY A 194 12.52 -18.88 -17.75
C GLY A 194 12.74 -18.79 -16.23
N LYS A 195 12.51 -17.65 -15.60
CA LYS A 195 12.66 -17.45 -14.14
C LYS A 195 11.29 -17.47 -13.45
N PRO A 196 11.13 -18.19 -12.33
CA PRO A 196 9.92 -18.14 -11.55
C PRO A 196 9.81 -16.78 -10.83
N VAL A 197 8.64 -16.18 -10.87
CA VAL A 197 8.33 -14.92 -10.17
C VAL A 197 6.96 -15.02 -9.52
N MET A 198 6.74 -14.28 -8.46
CA MET A 198 5.42 -14.10 -7.87
C MET A 198 4.80 -12.81 -8.41
N VAL A 199 3.61 -12.91 -8.99
CA VAL A 199 2.84 -11.73 -9.40
C VAL A 199 1.70 -11.52 -8.44
N VAL A 200 1.51 -10.28 -7.97
CA VAL A 200 0.38 -9.86 -7.13
C VAL A 200 -0.19 -8.57 -7.70
N ALA A 201 -1.48 -8.53 -7.97
CA ALA A 201 -2.05 -7.41 -8.68
C ALA A 201 -3.44 -7.02 -8.16
N GLN A 202 -3.71 -5.74 -8.17
CA GLN A 202 -5.07 -5.20 -8.02
C GLN A 202 -5.77 -5.27 -9.38
N GLN A 203 -6.97 -5.79 -9.40
CA GLN A 203 -7.72 -6.09 -10.62
C GLN A 203 -9.05 -5.36 -10.65
N LYS A 204 -9.25 -4.53 -11.68
CA LYS A 204 -10.55 -3.96 -12.06
C LYS A 204 -11.24 -4.84 -13.11
N GLY A 205 -12.56 -4.67 -13.25
CA GLY A 205 -13.31 -5.30 -14.33
C GLY A 205 -13.39 -4.40 -15.56
N LYS A 206 -13.63 -4.99 -16.73
CA LYS A 206 -13.81 -4.31 -18.01
C LYS A 206 -15.28 -3.89 -18.29
N ASN A 207 -16.18 -4.29 -17.44
CA ASN A 207 -17.60 -3.97 -17.52
C ASN A 207 -18.24 -3.98 -16.12
N LEU A 208 -19.49 -3.54 -16.01
CA LEU A 208 -20.16 -3.42 -14.71
C LEU A 208 -20.29 -4.76 -13.97
N LYS A 209 -20.52 -5.88 -14.69
CA LYS A 209 -20.64 -7.21 -14.09
C LYS A 209 -19.32 -7.64 -13.47
N GLU A 210 -18.23 -7.51 -14.21
CA GLU A 210 -16.89 -7.82 -13.73
C GLU A 210 -16.47 -6.88 -12.60
N ASN A 211 -16.74 -5.57 -12.71
CA ASN A 211 -16.45 -4.61 -11.65
C ASN A 211 -17.14 -4.95 -10.33
N LYS A 212 -18.37 -5.48 -10.36
CA LYS A 212 -19.04 -5.98 -9.13
C LYS A 212 -18.30 -7.17 -8.52
N ILE A 213 -17.83 -8.12 -9.34
CA ILE A 213 -17.07 -9.30 -8.89
C ILE A 213 -15.70 -8.86 -8.34
N ARG A 214 -15.08 -7.85 -8.95
CA ARG A 214 -13.78 -7.29 -8.57
C ARG A 214 -13.88 -6.17 -7.51
N ASN A 215 -15.07 -5.99 -6.92
CA ASN A 215 -15.35 -4.90 -5.98
C ASN A 215 -14.81 -3.55 -6.47
N PHE A 216 -14.95 -3.24 -7.76
CA PHE A 216 -14.44 -2.04 -8.43
C PHE A 216 -12.93 -1.81 -8.24
N GLY A 217 -12.17 -2.87 -8.06
CA GLY A 217 -10.73 -2.81 -7.78
C GLY A 217 -10.40 -2.37 -6.37
N MET A 218 -11.36 -2.40 -5.44
CA MET A 218 -11.16 -2.05 -4.03
C MET A 218 -11.02 -3.32 -3.17
N PRO A 219 -9.80 -3.72 -2.76
CA PRO A 219 -9.62 -4.93 -1.99
C PRO A 219 -10.23 -4.87 -0.58
N ASN A 220 -10.79 -5.98 -0.14
CA ASN A 220 -11.18 -6.26 1.23
C ASN A 220 -9.96 -6.72 2.06
N PRO A 221 -10.09 -6.87 3.39
CA PRO A 221 -9.02 -7.39 4.23
C PRO A 221 -8.45 -8.74 3.79
N CYS A 222 -9.32 -9.67 3.35
CA CYS A 222 -8.88 -10.97 2.83
C CYS A 222 -8.05 -10.84 1.53
N GLY A 223 -8.30 -9.82 0.70
CA GLY A 223 -7.48 -9.54 -0.47
C GLY A 223 -6.06 -9.15 -0.10
N TYR A 224 -5.88 -8.25 0.86
CA TYR A 224 -4.55 -7.87 1.36
C TYR A 224 -3.84 -9.03 2.07
N ARG A 225 -4.57 -9.85 2.84
CA ARG A 225 -4.00 -11.05 3.47
C ARG A 225 -3.60 -12.09 2.43
N LYS A 226 -4.40 -12.29 1.36
CA LYS A 226 -4.02 -13.11 0.20
C LYS A 226 -2.75 -12.59 -0.45
N ALA A 227 -2.68 -11.30 -0.74
CA ALA A 227 -1.50 -10.66 -1.31
C ALA A 227 -0.25 -10.92 -0.45
N LEU A 228 -0.34 -10.64 0.85
CA LEU A 228 0.76 -10.86 1.79
C LEU A 228 1.16 -12.33 1.90
N ARG A 229 0.20 -13.26 1.92
CA ARG A 229 0.48 -14.70 1.91
C ARG A 229 1.31 -15.11 0.70
N LEU A 230 0.96 -14.59 -0.50
CA LEU A 230 1.69 -14.90 -1.73
C LEU A 230 3.09 -14.29 -1.71
N MET A 231 3.23 -13.07 -1.20
CA MET A 231 4.52 -12.40 -1.06
C MET A 231 5.44 -13.13 -0.06
N LYS A 232 4.90 -13.62 1.07
CA LYS A 232 5.65 -14.45 2.02
C LYS A 232 6.10 -15.75 1.36
N HIS A 233 5.22 -16.42 0.61
CA HIS A 233 5.59 -17.62 -0.15
C HIS A 233 6.74 -17.31 -1.12
N ALA A 234 6.68 -16.20 -1.84
CA ALA A 234 7.78 -15.79 -2.73
C ALA A 234 9.09 -15.57 -1.98
N ASN A 235 9.03 -14.90 -0.81
CA ASN A 235 10.19 -14.67 0.03
C ASN A 235 10.82 -15.96 0.56
N ASP A 236 9.99 -16.95 0.92
CA ASP A 236 10.45 -18.26 1.44
C ASP A 236 11.11 -19.14 0.35
N PHE A 237 10.81 -18.85 -0.93
CA PHE A 237 11.32 -19.62 -2.08
C PHE A 237 12.21 -18.77 -3.01
N ASP A 238 12.74 -17.65 -2.55
CA ASP A 238 13.65 -16.76 -3.28
C ASP A 238 13.11 -16.29 -4.63
N MET A 239 11.77 -16.14 -4.77
CA MET A 239 11.13 -15.65 -5.98
C MET A 239 11.01 -14.13 -5.95
N PRO A 240 11.48 -13.39 -6.97
CA PRO A 240 11.17 -11.97 -7.10
C PRO A 240 9.67 -11.72 -7.16
N ILE A 241 9.24 -10.57 -6.64
CA ILE A 241 7.83 -10.18 -6.57
C ILE A 241 7.57 -9.02 -7.53
N ILE A 242 6.53 -9.15 -8.35
CA ILE A 242 6.05 -8.09 -9.24
C ILE A 242 4.63 -7.75 -8.84
N CYS A 243 4.42 -6.47 -8.49
CA CYS A 243 3.11 -5.96 -8.11
C CYS A 243 2.56 -5.03 -9.21
N PHE A 244 1.31 -5.24 -9.63
CA PHE A 244 0.58 -4.28 -10.44
C PHE A 244 -0.46 -3.58 -9.57
N VAL A 245 -0.39 -2.24 -9.53
CA VAL A 245 -1.24 -1.39 -8.70
C VAL A 245 -2.28 -0.71 -9.57
N ASP A 246 -3.55 -1.02 -9.34
CA ASP A 246 -4.69 -0.35 -9.97
C ASP A 246 -5.94 -0.41 -9.06
N THR A 247 -6.02 0.51 -8.13
CA THR A 247 -7.13 0.63 -7.18
C THR A 247 -7.49 2.08 -6.89
N PRO A 248 -8.76 2.43 -6.78
CA PRO A 248 -9.17 3.73 -6.23
C PRO A 248 -8.91 3.84 -4.72
N GLY A 249 -8.62 2.71 -4.03
CA GLY A 249 -8.34 2.59 -2.61
C GLY A 249 -8.80 1.26 -2.05
N ALA A 250 -8.52 1.02 -0.78
CA ALA A 250 -9.05 -0.14 -0.06
C ALA A 250 -10.57 0.01 0.13
N PHE A 251 -11.30 -1.12 0.13
CA PHE A 251 -12.73 -1.08 0.37
C PHE A 251 -13.04 -0.47 1.74
N CYS A 252 -13.97 0.47 1.77
CA CYS A 252 -14.42 1.17 2.98
C CYS A 252 -15.90 0.83 3.24
N GLY A 253 -16.13 -0.23 4.00
CA GLY A 253 -17.46 -0.69 4.38
C GLY A 253 -17.46 -1.27 5.78
N ILE A 254 -18.65 -1.53 6.35
CA ILE A 254 -18.81 -2.10 7.69
C ILE A 254 -18.04 -3.42 7.80
N GLU A 255 -18.27 -4.35 6.87
CA GLU A 255 -17.58 -5.64 6.86
C GLU A 255 -16.06 -5.53 6.75
N ALA A 256 -15.54 -4.51 6.07
CA ALA A 256 -14.10 -4.31 5.96
C ALA A 256 -13.48 -3.87 7.30
N GLU A 257 -14.18 -2.99 8.05
CA GLU A 257 -13.76 -2.59 9.39
C GLU A 257 -13.86 -3.77 10.37
N GLU A 258 -14.99 -4.50 10.36
CA GLU A 258 -15.21 -5.71 11.18
C GLU A 258 -14.16 -6.80 10.95
N LYS A 259 -13.61 -6.87 9.75
CA LYS A 259 -12.58 -7.84 9.34
C LYS A 259 -11.16 -7.27 9.36
N GLY A 260 -10.95 -6.06 9.87
CA GLY A 260 -9.64 -5.46 10.13
C GLY A 260 -8.95 -4.92 8.88
N GLN A 261 -9.58 -4.03 8.12
CA GLN A 261 -8.99 -3.41 6.94
C GLN A 261 -7.68 -2.70 7.24
N ALA A 262 -7.65 -1.92 8.34
CA ALA A 262 -6.46 -1.20 8.76
C ALA A 262 -5.30 -2.14 9.13
N GLU A 263 -5.59 -3.20 9.89
CA GLU A 263 -4.59 -4.21 10.28
C GLU A 263 -4.00 -4.91 9.06
N ALA A 264 -4.84 -5.34 8.12
CA ALA A 264 -4.39 -6.05 6.94
C ALA A 264 -3.42 -5.20 6.09
N ILE A 265 -3.70 -3.89 5.94
CA ILE A 265 -2.81 -2.95 5.27
C ILE A 265 -1.53 -2.75 6.08
N ALA A 266 -1.64 -2.44 7.37
CA ALA A 266 -0.49 -2.20 8.25
C ALA A 266 0.47 -3.40 8.26
N ARG A 267 -0.08 -4.62 8.35
CA ARG A 267 0.69 -5.87 8.31
C ARG A 267 1.39 -6.06 6.96
N ALA A 268 0.75 -5.71 5.84
CA ALA A 268 1.40 -5.75 4.54
C ALA A 268 2.61 -4.81 4.47
N LEU A 269 2.48 -3.55 4.95
CA LEU A 269 3.59 -2.59 4.99
C LEU A 269 4.76 -3.11 5.84
N PHE A 270 4.45 -3.63 7.01
CA PHE A 270 5.42 -4.15 7.97
C PHE A 270 6.22 -5.32 7.37
N GLU A 271 5.54 -6.34 6.89
CA GLU A 271 6.18 -7.56 6.38
C GLU A 271 6.93 -7.30 5.06
N MET A 272 6.35 -6.54 4.12
CA MET A 272 7.03 -6.19 2.87
C MET A 272 8.33 -5.42 3.11
N SER A 273 8.42 -4.63 4.18
CA SER A 273 9.59 -3.80 4.46
C SER A 273 10.88 -4.61 4.65
N ASP A 274 10.77 -5.88 5.10
CA ASP A 274 11.90 -6.74 5.41
C ASP A 274 12.04 -7.97 4.48
N MET A 275 11.19 -8.11 3.47
CA MET A 275 11.32 -9.22 2.51
C MET A 275 12.69 -9.20 1.82
N ARG A 276 13.32 -10.36 1.72
CA ARG A 276 14.70 -10.54 1.23
C ARG A 276 14.78 -10.79 -0.28
N VAL A 277 13.65 -10.75 -0.98
CA VAL A 277 13.57 -10.85 -2.43
C VAL A 277 13.31 -9.48 -3.05
N PRO A 278 13.74 -9.23 -4.30
CA PRO A 278 13.43 -8.00 -5.01
C PRO A 278 11.92 -7.83 -5.21
N ILE A 279 11.41 -6.65 -4.91
CA ILE A 279 10.01 -6.27 -5.14
C ILE A 279 9.98 -5.11 -6.10
N LEU A 280 9.28 -5.27 -7.22
CA LEU A 280 8.94 -4.23 -8.17
C LEU A 280 7.44 -3.95 -8.11
N SER A 281 7.06 -2.68 -7.99
CA SER A 281 5.65 -2.28 -8.08
C SER A 281 5.44 -1.34 -9.25
N VAL A 282 4.41 -1.59 -10.05
CA VAL A 282 4.06 -0.80 -11.23
C VAL A 282 2.64 -0.28 -11.08
N VAL A 283 2.48 1.05 -11.00
CA VAL A 283 1.17 1.68 -10.99
C VAL A 283 0.68 1.82 -12.43
N ILE A 284 -0.34 1.04 -12.79
CA ILE A 284 -0.85 0.92 -14.17
C ILE A 284 -2.11 1.74 -14.44
N GLY A 285 -2.80 2.21 -13.38
CA GLY A 285 -4.01 3.02 -13.46
C GLY A 285 -4.11 3.96 -12.27
N GLU A 286 -4.97 3.65 -11.31
CA GLU A 286 -5.10 4.42 -10.08
C GLU A 286 -4.29 3.78 -8.93
N GLY A 287 -3.46 4.57 -8.25
CA GLY A 287 -2.80 4.23 -7.01
C GLY A 287 -3.46 4.93 -5.83
N GLY A 288 -4.55 4.37 -5.30
CA GLY A 288 -5.34 5.00 -4.24
C GLY A 288 -4.85 4.66 -2.84
N SER A 289 -4.29 5.65 -2.12
CA SER A 289 -4.08 5.65 -0.67
C SER A 289 -3.29 4.44 -0.13
N GLY A 290 -3.54 4.10 1.14
CA GLY A 290 -2.96 2.92 1.80
C GLY A 290 -3.27 1.61 1.09
N GLY A 291 -4.39 1.55 0.36
CA GLY A 291 -4.76 0.40 -0.45
C GLY A 291 -3.78 0.11 -1.58
N ALA A 292 -3.26 1.14 -2.23
CA ALA A 292 -2.20 1.02 -3.22
C ALA A 292 -0.84 0.75 -2.55
N LEU A 293 -0.54 1.47 -1.45
CA LEU A 293 0.73 1.34 -0.74
C LEU A 293 0.96 -0.08 -0.21
N ALA A 294 -0.11 -0.80 0.16
CA ALA A 294 -0.04 -2.19 0.62
C ALA A 294 0.56 -3.18 -0.43
N LEU A 295 0.71 -2.73 -1.69
CA LEU A 295 1.42 -3.44 -2.75
C LEU A 295 2.63 -2.64 -3.28
N ALA A 296 2.95 -1.47 -2.70
CA ALA A 296 3.96 -0.55 -3.22
C ALA A 296 5.12 -0.29 -2.25
N VAL A 297 5.26 -1.08 -1.18
CA VAL A 297 6.49 -1.09 -0.35
C VAL A 297 7.54 -1.95 -1.06
N ALA A 298 8.13 -1.38 -2.11
CA ALA A 298 8.97 -2.07 -3.09
C ALA A 298 10.40 -1.49 -3.16
N ASN A 299 11.32 -2.24 -3.77
CA ASN A 299 12.67 -1.75 -4.06
C ASN A 299 12.64 -0.66 -5.15
N GLU A 300 11.76 -0.82 -6.14
CA GLU A 300 11.45 0.21 -7.13
C GLU A 300 9.93 0.32 -7.31
N VAL A 301 9.46 1.55 -7.50
CA VAL A 301 8.08 1.86 -7.87
C VAL A 301 8.10 2.56 -9.21
N TRP A 302 7.45 1.95 -10.20
CA TRP A 302 7.28 2.53 -11.53
C TRP A 302 5.84 2.97 -11.73
N MET A 303 5.64 3.91 -12.64
CA MET A 303 4.29 4.36 -13.01
C MET A 303 4.18 4.47 -14.52
N LEU A 304 3.02 4.11 -15.06
CA LEU A 304 2.67 4.50 -16.43
C LEU A 304 2.44 6.02 -16.47
N GLU A 305 2.77 6.64 -17.60
CA GLU A 305 2.83 8.11 -17.77
C GLU A 305 1.53 8.82 -17.36
N HIS A 306 0.38 8.20 -17.62
CA HIS A 306 -0.94 8.76 -17.34
C HIS A 306 -1.68 8.02 -16.21
N SER A 307 -0.97 7.24 -15.41
CA SER A 307 -1.49 6.75 -14.13
C SER A 307 -1.40 7.83 -13.05
N ILE A 308 -2.11 7.64 -11.95
CA ILE A 308 -2.06 8.53 -10.78
C ILE A 308 -1.73 7.75 -9.51
N TYR A 309 -1.02 8.38 -8.58
CA TYR A 309 -0.77 7.81 -7.26
C TYR A 309 -0.96 8.90 -6.20
N SER A 310 -1.89 8.68 -5.27
CA SER A 310 -2.35 9.73 -4.33
C SER A 310 -2.76 9.17 -2.98
N ILE A 311 -2.76 10.04 -1.97
CA ILE A 311 -3.21 9.72 -0.62
C ILE A 311 -4.74 9.48 -0.54
N LEU A 312 -5.51 10.13 -1.41
CA LEU A 312 -6.96 9.96 -1.57
C LEU A 312 -7.37 10.48 -2.95
N SER A 313 -8.63 10.22 -3.35
CA SER A 313 -9.13 10.72 -4.63
C SER A 313 -9.21 12.27 -4.65
N PRO A 314 -9.08 12.92 -5.81
CA PRO A 314 -9.26 14.36 -5.93
C PRO A 314 -10.63 14.85 -5.44
N GLU A 315 -11.68 14.05 -5.62
CA GLU A 315 -13.02 14.32 -5.10
C GLU A 315 -13.05 14.31 -3.57
N GLY A 316 -12.38 13.31 -2.96
CA GLY A 316 -12.24 13.20 -1.51
C GLY A 316 -11.45 14.37 -0.93
N PHE A 317 -10.34 14.73 -1.57
CA PHE A 317 -9.52 15.87 -1.19
C PHE A 317 -10.31 17.19 -1.26
N ALA A 318 -11.03 17.42 -2.35
CA ALA A 318 -11.85 18.59 -2.53
C ALA A 318 -12.99 18.67 -1.49
N SER A 319 -13.66 17.55 -1.21
CA SER A 319 -14.69 17.48 -0.16
C SER A 319 -14.17 17.86 1.22
N ILE A 320 -12.95 17.44 1.56
CA ILE A 320 -12.38 17.67 2.90
C ILE A 320 -11.81 19.08 3.02
N LEU A 321 -11.00 19.55 2.07
CA LEU A 321 -10.30 20.83 2.17
C LEU A 321 -11.12 22.01 1.67
N TYR A 322 -11.86 21.83 0.56
CA TYR A 322 -12.65 22.91 -0.04
C TYR A 322 -14.13 22.83 0.36
N LYS A 323 -14.54 21.75 1.05
CA LYS A 323 -15.95 21.47 1.40
C LYS A 323 -16.88 21.41 0.16
N ASP A 324 -16.30 21.15 -1.00
CA ASP A 324 -16.99 21.08 -2.30
C ASP A 324 -16.32 20.05 -3.20
N ALA A 325 -16.93 18.88 -3.37
CA ALA A 325 -16.43 17.79 -4.21
C ALA A 325 -16.32 18.19 -5.71
N LYS A 326 -17.01 19.23 -6.16
CA LYS A 326 -16.96 19.71 -7.56
C LYS A 326 -15.62 20.39 -7.89
N LYS A 327 -14.84 20.77 -6.90
CA LYS A 327 -13.50 21.35 -7.05
C LYS A 327 -12.40 20.29 -7.23
N ASN A 328 -12.78 19.10 -7.71
CA ASN A 328 -11.87 17.98 -7.91
C ASN A 328 -10.73 18.26 -8.92
N LYS A 329 -10.98 19.10 -9.94
CA LYS A 329 -9.95 19.50 -10.91
C LYS A 329 -8.86 20.36 -10.26
N GLU A 330 -9.28 21.36 -9.49
CA GLU A 330 -8.36 22.20 -8.72
C GLU A 330 -7.58 21.37 -7.68
N ALA A 331 -8.28 20.43 -7.05
CA ALA A 331 -7.67 19.49 -6.11
C ALA A 331 -6.57 18.64 -6.77
N ALA A 332 -6.83 18.08 -7.95
CA ALA A 332 -5.87 17.26 -8.69
C ALA A 332 -4.56 18.01 -8.98
N GLU A 333 -4.64 19.30 -9.35
CA GLU A 333 -3.45 20.13 -9.64
C GLU A 333 -2.59 20.39 -8.38
N VAL A 334 -3.24 20.52 -7.21
CA VAL A 334 -2.52 20.84 -5.95
C VAL A 334 -1.92 19.57 -5.32
N MET A 335 -2.53 18.41 -5.55
CA MET A 335 -2.17 17.15 -4.87
C MET A 335 -0.86 16.53 -5.33
N LYS A 336 -0.31 16.93 -6.47
CA LYS A 336 0.90 16.33 -7.09
C LYS A 336 0.79 14.81 -7.22
N ILE A 337 -0.12 14.35 -8.07
CA ILE A 337 -0.49 12.94 -8.20
C ILE A 337 -0.03 12.28 -9.50
N THR A 338 0.55 13.06 -10.41
CA THR A 338 0.98 12.57 -11.72
C THR A 338 2.33 11.87 -11.65
N ALA A 339 2.58 10.95 -12.58
CA ALA A 339 3.82 10.20 -12.64
C ALA A 339 5.08 11.09 -12.70
N LYS A 340 5.00 12.21 -13.42
CA LYS A 340 6.07 13.19 -13.53
C LYS A 340 6.39 13.86 -12.19
N GLU A 341 5.37 14.39 -11.51
CA GLU A 341 5.54 15.06 -10.23
C GLU A 341 6.06 14.11 -9.16
N LEU A 342 5.57 12.87 -9.14
CA LEU A 342 5.98 11.85 -8.18
C LEU A 342 7.41 11.36 -8.44
N LYS A 343 7.87 11.38 -9.68
CA LYS A 343 9.28 11.14 -10.02
C LYS A 343 10.17 12.28 -9.53
N GLU A 344 9.75 13.53 -9.69
CA GLU A 344 10.46 14.71 -9.18
C GLU A 344 10.55 14.70 -7.64
N LEU A 345 9.52 14.16 -6.95
CA LEU A 345 9.51 13.96 -5.49
C LEU A 345 10.30 12.71 -5.03
N GLY A 346 10.82 11.90 -5.95
CA GLY A 346 11.53 10.66 -5.62
C GLY A 346 10.66 9.52 -5.11
N VAL A 347 9.32 9.65 -5.19
CA VAL A 347 8.36 8.60 -4.85
C VAL A 347 8.33 7.51 -5.91
N VAL A 348 8.53 7.87 -7.16
CA VAL A 348 8.55 6.99 -8.33
C VAL A 348 9.96 6.95 -8.91
N ASP A 349 10.47 5.75 -9.18
CA ASP A 349 11.83 5.56 -9.72
C ASP A 349 11.84 5.64 -11.24
N ARG A 350 10.77 5.23 -11.92
CA ARG A 350 10.69 5.21 -13.38
C ARG A 350 9.27 5.52 -13.87
N VAL A 351 9.20 6.32 -14.93
CA VAL A 351 7.95 6.57 -15.66
C VAL A 351 8.01 5.82 -16.98
N ILE A 352 7.05 4.96 -17.23
CA ILE A 352 6.88 4.17 -18.47
C ILE A 352 5.97 4.96 -19.39
N LYS A 353 6.43 5.21 -20.60
CA LYS A 353 5.66 5.97 -21.60
C LYS A 353 4.46 5.18 -22.08
N GLU A 354 3.41 5.88 -22.46
CA GLU A 354 2.21 5.25 -22.99
C GLU A 354 1.61 6.05 -24.15
N ASN A 355 0.97 5.33 -25.07
CA ASN A 355 0.20 5.94 -26.14
C ASN A 355 -1.14 6.49 -25.60
N ILE A 356 -1.69 7.51 -26.24
CA ILE A 356 -2.99 8.09 -25.86
C ILE A 356 -3.99 7.86 -27.00
N PRO A 357 -5.09 7.14 -26.76
CA PRO A 357 -5.41 6.38 -25.53
C PRO A 357 -4.62 5.06 -25.43
N LEU A 358 -4.28 4.66 -24.20
CA LEU A 358 -3.77 3.32 -23.92
C LEU A 358 -4.95 2.35 -23.85
N THR A 359 -4.96 1.37 -24.76
CA THR A 359 -5.99 0.32 -24.87
C THR A 359 -5.30 -1.03 -25.09
N ILE A 360 -6.08 -2.10 -25.12
CA ILE A 360 -5.54 -3.45 -25.41
C ILE A 360 -4.86 -3.54 -26.79
N ASP A 361 -5.27 -2.71 -27.74
CA ASP A 361 -4.71 -2.69 -29.08
C ASP A 361 -3.40 -1.89 -29.15
N THR A 362 -3.11 -1.05 -28.16
CA THR A 362 -1.90 -0.20 -28.12
C THR A 362 -0.98 -0.52 -26.94
N ILE A 363 -1.25 -1.63 -26.22
CA ILE A 363 -0.50 -2.00 -25.00
C ILE A 363 0.91 -2.51 -25.29
N ASP A 364 1.19 -3.01 -26.51
CA ASP A 364 2.42 -3.74 -26.82
C ASP A 364 3.68 -2.88 -26.62
N ASP A 365 3.66 -1.61 -27.03
CA ASP A 365 4.78 -0.68 -26.78
C ASP A 365 5.09 -0.52 -25.27
N VAL A 366 4.04 -0.49 -24.44
CA VAL A 366 4.19 -0.40 -22.98
C VAL A 366 4.73 -1.72 -22.40
N VAL A 367 4.27 -2.85 -22.93
CA VAL A 367 4.75 -4.19 -22.52
C VAL A 367 6.22 -4.36 -22.86
N ASP A 368 6.65 -3.94 -24.05
CA ASP A 368 8.05 -4.00 -24.49
C ASP A 368 8.95 -3.11 -23.62
N GLU A 369 8.51 -1.87 -23.32
CA GLU A 369 9.26 -0.98 -22.43
C GLU A 369 9.30 -1.55 -20.99
N LEU A 370 8.21 -2.11 -20.49
CA LEU A 370 8.17 -2.76 -19.18
C LEU A 370 9.13 -3.97 -19.14
N SER A 371 9.07 -4.85 -20.15
CA SER A 371 9.92 -6.04 -20.22
C SER A 371 11.40 -5.67 -20.22
N SER A 372 11.82 -4.76 -21.11
CA SER A 372 13.21 -4.30 -21.14
C SER A 372 13.69 -3.74 -19.81
N ASN A 373 12.86 -2.93 -19.15
CA ASN A 373 13.20 -2.36 -17.85
C ASN A 373 13.18 -3.39 -16.71
N MET A 374 12.33 -4.42 -16.80
CA MET A 374 12.32 -5.54 -15.85
C MET A 374 13.59 -6.37 -15.93
N ASP A 375 14.14 -6.57 -17.12
CA ASP A 375 15.42 -7.24 -17.30
C ASP A 375 16.54 -6.48 -16.55
N ASP A 376 16.63 -5.16 -16.72
CA ASP A 376 17.56 -4.28 -15.98
C ASP A 376 17.35 -4.40 -14.45
N PHE A 377 16.10 -4.40 -14.01
CA PHE A 377 15.76 -4.53 -12.58
C PHE A 377 16.24 -5.88 -12.00
N PHE A 378 16.03 -6.97 -12.72
CA PHE A 378 16.48 -8.29 -12.29
C PHE A 378 18.00 -8.41 -12.29
N GLU A 379 18.69 -7.89 -13.33
CA GLU A 379 20.15 -7.90 -13.40
C GLU A 379 20.78 -7.10 -12.24
N LYS A 380 20.26 -5.90 -11.98
CA LYS A 380 20.71 -5.03 -10.88
C LYS A 380 20.62 -5.70 -9.52
N ASN A 381 19.62 -6.55 -9.30
CA ASN A 381 19.37 -7.19 -8.01
C ASN A 381 19.92 -8.63 -7.92
N ALA A 382 20.30 -9.26 -9.04
CA ALA A 382 20.75 -10.65 -9.07
C ALA A 382 22.00 -10.94 -8.24
N ALA A 383 22.90 -9.96 -8.07
CA ALA A 383 24.13 -10.11 -7.30
C ALA A 383 24.00 -9.72 -5.83
N LYS A 384 22.85 -9.18 -5.41
CA LYS A 384 22.63 -8.70 -4.04
C LYS A 384 22.18 -9.83 -3.13
N SER A 385 22.67 -9.82 -1.90
CA SER A 385 22.12 -10.67 -0.84
C SER A 385 20.71 -10.21 -0.43
N GLY A 386 19.94 -11.10 0.18
CA GLY A 386 18.60 -10.76 0.68
C GLY A 386 18.61 -9.63 1.71
N GLU A 387 19.68 -9.53 2.52
CA GLU A 387 19.86 -8.44 3.48
C GLU A 387 20.11 -7.09 2.80
N GLU A 388 20.91 -7.06 1.74
CA GLU A 388 21.13 -5.85 0.93
C GLU A 388 19.84 -5.40 0.25
N ILE A 389 19.04 -6.33 -0.28
CA ILE A 389 17.74 -6.04 -0.89
C ILE A 389 16.76 -5.41 0.11
N ALA A 390 16.64 -6.00 1.31
CA ALA A 390 15.80 -5.46 2.38
C ALA A 390 16.31 -4.09 2.87
N LYS A 391 17.63 -3.92 3.01
CA LYS A 391 18.27 -2.65 3.40
C LYS A 391 18.06 -1.55 2.36
N ASP A 392 18.14 -1.85 1.08
CA ASP A 392 17.89 -0.90 -0.01
C ASP A 392 16.44 -0.40 0.05
N ARG A 393 15.47 -1.31 0.26
CA ARG A 393 14.06 -0.97 0.43
C ARG A 393 13.83 -0.11 1.67
N TYR A 394 14.42 -0.47 2.80
CA TYR A 394 14.35 0.34 4.01
C TYR A 394 14.90 1.76 3.78
N ASN A 395 16.07 1.89 3.17
CA ASN A 395 16.72 3.17 2.90
C ASN A 395 15.90 4.02 1.92
N ARG A 396 15.20 3.38 0.96
CA ARG A 396 14.29 4.07 0.04
C ARG A 396 13.21 4.85 0.78
N PHE A 397 12.51 4.21 1.72
CA PHE A 397 11.42 4.85 2.45
C PHE A 397 11.90 5.77 3.57
N ARG A 398 13.12 5.59 4.06
CA ARG A 398 13.72 6.47 5.07
C ARG A 398 13.99 7.89 4.55
N LYS A 399 14.08 8.09 3.24
CA LYS A 399 14.33 9.42 2.62
C LYS A 399 13.18 10.41 2.82
N PHE A 400 11.97 9.94 3.09
CA PHE A 400 10.77 10.76 3.22
C PHE A 400 10.51 11.27 4.65
#